data_6976e67cda4e6b3689a562c49365ff05
#
_entry.id   6976e67cda4e6b3689a562c49365ff05
#
_cell.length_a   1.000
_cell.length_b   1.000
_cell.length_c   1.000
_cell.angle_alpha   90.00
_cell.angle_beta   90.00
_cell.angle_gamma   90.00
#
_symmetry.space_group_name_H-M   'P 1'
#
loop_
_entity.id
_entity.type
_entity.pdbx_description
1 polymer ?
#
loop_
_entity_poly.entity_id
_entity_poly.type
_entity_poly.pdbx_seq_one_letter_code
_entity_poly.pdbx_strand_id
1 'polypeptide(L)'
;PVKYMEPVYKLPITLGAYGNFSVRVGDAAVMFANLIGNITDYSADNVREVVTSRVIPQLSSFLAQKAYPYQEVDQHLADMSAELKEKTTEELERLGLTLTDFRIEAVTFDDDTMERIGKIAEMTTEARAAEEVGLDYERVQKLGALRDAAKNEGGLAGAGLQLGAGVQLAKDIFKQEGATTAKDAPAAQPNNGPTNRLR
;
A
#
# COMPACT_ATOMS: atom_id res chain seq x y z
N PRO A 1 -14.65 -7.72 -8.00
CA PRO A 1 -13.71 -7.05 -7.11
C PRO A 1 -14.23 -7.00 -5.69
N VAL A 2 -13.34 -7.09 -4.73
CA VAL A 2 -13.59 -7.05 -3.29
C VAL A 2 -12.87 -5.86 -2.68
N LYS A 3 -13.53 -5.17 -1.74
CA LYS A 3 -12.94 -4.04 -1.04
C LYS A 3 -12.58 -4.44 0.38
N TYR A 4 -11.39 -4.06 0.83
CA TYR A 4 -11.00 -4.18 2.24
C TYR A 4 -10.11 -3.02 2.67
N MET A 5 -9.96 -2.83 3.97
CA MET A 5 -9.08 -1.80 4.53
C MET A 5 -7.67 -2.37 4.68
N GLU A 6 -6.74 -1.79 3.95
CA GLU A 6 -5.33 -2.16 4.04
C GLU A 6 -4.77 -1.73 5.42
N PRO A 7 -4.10 -2.63 6.15
CA PRO A 7 -3.81 -2.39 7.58
C PRO A 7 -2.66 -1.42 7.84
N VAL A 8 -1.67 -1.36 6.96
CA VAL A 8 -0.45 -0.55 7.17
C VAL A 8 -0.74 0.93 6.92
N TYR A 9 -1.30 1.25 5.75
CA TYR A 9 -1.55 2.63 5.34
C TYR A 9 -2.99 3.10 5.61
N LYS A 10 -3.84 2.20 6.13
CA LYS A 10 -5.27 2.48 6.42
C LYS A 10 -6.05 2.98 5.20
N LEU A 11 -5.76 2.41 4.05
CA LEU A 11 -6.39 2.75 2.78
C LEU A 11 -7.45 1.73 2.39
N PRO A 12 -8.61 2.18 1.88
CA PRO A 12 -9.53 1.29 1.21
C PRO A 12 -8.95 0.90 -0.15
N ILE A 13 -8.71 -0.39 -0.35
CA ILE A 13 -8.22 -0.94 -1.62
C ILE A 13 -9.26 -1.85 -2.24
N THR A 14 -9.27 -1.90 -3.56
CA THR A 14 -10.13 -2.77 -4.35
C THR A 14 -9.28 -3.86 -4.97
N LEU A 15 -9.56 -5.11 -4.60
CA LEU A 15 -8.84 -6.29 -5.04
C LEU A 15 -9.70 -7.11 -5.99
N GLY A 16 -9.18 -7.45 -7.15
CA GLY A 16 -9.65 -8.50 -8.03
C GLY A 16 -8.85 -9.78 -7.79
N ALA A 17 -9.51 -10.93 -7.83
CA ALA A 17 -8.85 -12.22 -7.79
C ALA A 17 -9.27 -13.04 -9.02
N TYR A 18 -8.36 -13.80 -9.55
CA TYR A 18 -8.63 -14.77 -10.62
C TYR A 18 -7.94 -16.09 -10.34
N GLY A 19 -8.50 -17.14 -10.94
CA GLY A 19 -8.03 -18.49 -10.72
C GLY A 19 -8.92 -19.49 -11.42
N ASN A 20 -8.81 -20.73 -11.04
CA ASN A 20 -9.59 -21.82 -11.59
C ASN A 20 -10.26 -22.65 -10.49
N PHE A 21 -11.30 -23.36 -10.89
CA PHE A 21 -11.96 -24.33 -10.06
C PHE A 21 -12.51 -25.48 -10.91
N SER A 22 -12.72 -26.62 -10.25
CA SER A 22 -13.36 -27.77 -10.84
C SER A 22 -14.51 -28.23 -9.96
N VAL A 23 -15.67 -28.47 -10.57
CA VAL A 23 -16.85 -29.00 -9.88
C VAL A 23 -17.36 -30.25 -10.57
N ARG A 24 -18.02 -31.11 -9.80
CA ARG A 24 -18.79 -32.22 -10.30
C ARG A 24 -20.18 -32.19 -9.71
N VAL A 25 -21.12 -32.85 -10.37
CA VAL A 25 -22.43 -33.13 -9.77
C VAL A 25 -22.25 -34.16 -8.67
N GLY A 26 -22.53 -33.75 -7.43
CA GLY A 26 -22.48 -34.63 -6.25
C GLY A 26 -23.82 -35.36 -6.05
N ASP A 27 -24.90 -34.58 -6.08
CA ASP A 27 -26.26 -35.07 -5.99
C ASP A 27 -27.15 -34.45 -7.08
N ALA A 28 -27.50 -35.22 -8.09
CA ALA A 28 -28.29 -34.73 -9.21
C ALA A 28 -29.73 -34.32 -8.82
N ALA A 29 -30.33 -35.01 -7.85
CA ALA A 29 -31.67 -34.67 -7.40
C ALA A 29 -31.71 -33.36 -6.65
N VAL A 30 -30.75 -33.15 -5.75
CA VAL A 30 -30.58 -31.89 -5.01
C VAL A 30 -30.23 -30.73 -5.96
N MET A 31 -29.32 -30.96 -6.92
CA MET A 31 -28.97 -29.97 -7.93
C MET A 31 -30.18 -29.56 -8.77
N PHE A 32 -30.95 -30.54 -9.23
CA PHE A 32 -32.16 -30.27 -9.99
C PHE A 32 -33.18 -29.45 -9.20
N ALA A 33 -33.43 -29.85 -7.96
CA ALA A 33 -34.40 -29.16 -7.10
C ALA A 33 -34.00 -27.71 -6.74
N ASN A 34 -32.71 -27.51 -6.50
CA ASN A 34 -32.23 -26.22 -5.93
C ASN A 34 -31.63 -25.27 -6.97
N LEU A 35 -31.10 -25.77 -8.08
CA LEU A 35 -30.42 -24.92 -9.08
C LEU A 35 -31.16 -24.90 -10.42
N ILE A 36 -31.60 -26.05 -10.93
CA ILE A 36 -32.13 -26.14 -12.27
C ILE A 36 -33.61 -25.77 -12.29
N GLY A 37 -34.39 -26.35 -11.39
CA GLY A 37 -35.84 -26.11 -11.36
C GLY A 37 -36.51 -26.27 -12.72
N ASN A 38 -37.06 -25.18 -13.23
CA ASN A 38 -37.74 -25.15 -14.53
C ASN A 38 -36.83 -24.65 -15.69
N ILE A 39 -35.53 -24.48 -15.47
CA ILE A 39 -34.59 -24.07 -16.51
C ILE A 39 -34.34 -25.25 -17.46
N THR A 40 -34.55 -25.02 -18.74
CA THR A 40 -34.43 -26.08 -19.79
C THR A 40 -32.98 -26.31 -20.21
N ASP A 41 -32.09 -25.36 -19.97
CA ASP A 41 -30.67 -25.43 -20.32
C ASP A 41 -29.81 -24.86 -19.17
N TYR A 42 -29.00 -25.71 -18.57
CA TYR A 42 -28.09 -25.34 -17.48
C TYR A 42 -26.66 -25.56 -17.93
N SER A 43 -26.00 -24.45 -18.27
CA SER A 43 -24.67 -24.44 -18.87
C SER A 43 -23.54 -24.35 -17.85
N ALA A 44 -22.29 -24.54 -18.30
CA ALA A 44 -21.10 -24.33 -17.50
C ALA A 44 -20.97 -22.87 -16.98
N ASP A 45 -21.51 -21.90 -17.72
CA ASP A 45 -21.52 -20.50 -17.30
C ASP A 45 -22.45 -20.26 -16.11
N ASN A 46 -23.61 -20.96 -16.07
CA ASN A 46 -24.48 -20.91 -14.90
C ASN A 46 -23.78 -21.49 -13.66
N VAL A 47 -23.04 -22.58 -13.80
CA VAL A 47 -22.25 -23.16 -12.72
C VAL A 47 -21.18 -22.16 -12.25
N ARG A 48 -20.47 -21.53 -13.20
CA ARG A 48 -19.47 -20.50 -12.89
C ARG A 48 -20.06 -19.34 -12.09
N GLU A 49 -21.21 -18.84 -12.48
CA GLU A 49 -21.92 -17.76 -11.80
C GLU A 49 -22.29 -18.16 -10.38
N VAL A 50 -22.84 -19.36 -10.18
CA VAL A 50 -23.17 -19.90 -8.86
C VAL A 50 -21.94 -19.97 -7.97
N VAL A 51 -20.85 -20.59 -8.45
CA VAL A 51 -19.60 -20.70 -7.66
C VAL A 51 -19.05 -19.32 -7.32
N THR A 52 -18.96 -18.43 -8.30
CA THR A 52 -18.43 -17.07 -8.10
C THR A 52 -19.25 -16.29 -7.08
N SER A 53 -20.58 -16.41 -7.12
CA SER A 53 -21.47 -15.73 -6.17
C SER A 53 -21.28 -16.20 -4.72
N ARG A 54 -20.80 -17.43 -4.51
CA ARG A 54 -20.49 -17.99 -3.18
C ARG A 54 -19.07 -17.63 -2.73
N VAL A 55 -18.12 -17.60 -3.66
CA VAL A 55 -16.72 -17.28 -3.36
C VAL A 55 -16.53 -15.81 -2.96
N ILE A 56 -17.19 -14.87 -3.63
CA ILE A 56 -16.98 -13.42 -3.40
C ILE A 56 -17.22 -13.01 -1.94
N PRO A 57 -18.33 -13.36 -1.28
CA PRO A 57 -18.55 -13.03 0.13
C PRO A 57 -17.51 -13.68 1.06
N GLN A 58 -17.10 -14.90 0.79
CA GLN A 58 -16.09 -15.62 1.57
C GLN A 58 -14.72 -14.95 1.43
N LEU A 59 -14.34 -14.54 0.22
CA LEU A 59 -13.12 -13.79 -0.03
C LEU A 59 -13.13 -12.43 0.71
N SER A 60 -14.25 -11.72 0.66
CA SER A 60 -14.41 -10.46 1.39
C SER A 60 -14.24 -10.64 2.90
N SER A 61 -14.87 -11.68 3.45
CA SER A 61 -14.77 -12.02 4.88
C SER A 61 -13.35 -12.41 5.27
N PHE A 62 -12.69 -13.22 4.44
CA PHE A 62 -11.30 -13.63 4.65
C PHE A 62 -10.35 -12.43 4.71
N LEU A 63 -10.40 -11.56 3.71
CA LEU A 63 -9.56 -10.36 3.66
C LEU A 63 -9.82 -9.41 4.81
N ALA A 64 -11.08 -9.24 5.22
CA ALA A 64 -11.42 -8.41 6.36
C ALA A 64 -10.90 -8.96 7.70
N GLN A 65 -10.87 -10.28 7.86
CA GLN A 65 -10.41 -10.94 9.08
C GLN A 65 -8.87 -11.01 9.17
N LYS A 66 -8.22 -11.38 8.06
CA LYS A 66 -6.75 -11.56 8.04
C LYS A 66 -6.02 -10.23 7.90
N ALA A 67 -6.63 -9.25 7.24
CA ALA A 67 -6.09 -7.91 7.04
C ALA A 67 -4.63 -7.92 6.55
N TYR A 68 -4.35 -8.66 5.48
CA TYR A 68 -3.01 -8.70 4.91
C TYR A 68 -2.61 -7.36 4.30
N PRO A 69 -1.36 -6.90 4.51
CA PRO A 69 -0.81 -5.79 3.73
C PRO A 69 -0.85 -6.10 2.23
N TYR A 70 -1.13 -5.11 1.39
CA TYR A 70 -1.22 -5.33 -0.06
C TYR A 70 0.04 -5.97 -0.66
N GLN A 71 1.21 -5.69 -0.09
CA GLN A 71 2.50 -6.24 -0.51
C GLN A 71 2.65 -7.75 -0.23
N GLU A 72 1.87 -8.28 0.68
CA GLU A 72 1.98 -9.66 1.17
C GLU A 72 0.85 -10.56 0.66
N VAL A 73 -0.20 -10.00 0.05
CA VAL A 73 -1.38 -10.77 -0.38
C VAL A 73 -1.00 -11.94 -1.28
N ASP A 74 -0.05 -11.73 -2.21
CA ASP A 74 0.41 -12.78 -3.14
C ASP A 74 1.08 -13.97 -2.42
N GLN A 75 1.68 -13.74 -1.26
CA GLN A 75 2.32 -14.81 -0.47
C GLN A 75 1.30 -15.73 0.20
N HIS A 76 0.06 -15.27 0.34
CA HIS A 76 -1.03 -15.97 1.04
C HIS A 76 -2.08 -16.60 0.10
N LEU A 77 -1.80 -16.66 -1.21
CA LEU A 77 -2.76 -17.21 -2.18
C LEU A 77 -3.10 -18.68 -1.92
N ALA A 78 -2.14 -19.47 -1.43
CA ALA A 78 -2.36 -20.88 -1.10
C ALA A 78 -3.30 -21.03 0.12
N ASP A 79 -3.07 -20.27 1.19
CA ASP A 79 -3.91 -20.28 2.39
C ASP A 79 -5.32 -19.78 2.07
N MET A 80 -5.39 -18.70 1.29
CA MET A 80 -6.65 -18.14 0.79
C MET A 80 -7.43 -19.16 -0.02
N SER A 81 -6.77 -19.90 -0.93
CA SER A 81 -7.39 -20.93 -1.74
C SER A 81 -7.92 -22.07 -0.88
N ALA A 82 -7.17 -22.51 0.12
CA ALA A 82 -7.56 -23.61 1.01
C ALA A 82 -8.79 -23.24 1.87
N GLU A 83 -8.76 -22.08 2.52
CA GLU A 83 -9.87 -21.63 3.38
C GLU A 83 -11.14 -21.33 2.57
N LEU A 84 -11.02 -20.71 1.40
CA LEU A 84 -12.15 -20.44 0.52
C LEU A 84 -12.73 -21.74 -0.07
N LYS A 85 -11.88 -22.71 -0.43
CA LYS A 85 -12.34 -24.03 -0.87
C LYS A 85 -13.20 -24.70 0.18
N GLU A 86 -12.74 -24.73 1.43
CA GLU A 86 -13.47 -25.36 2.55
C GLU A 86 -14.86 -24.74 2.72
N LYS A 87 -14.92 -23.41 2.89
CA LYS A 87 -16.18 -22.69 3.11
C LYS A 87 -17.13 -22.79 1.91
N THR A 88 -16.59 -22.68 0.70
CA THR A 88 -17.41 -22.76 -0.52
C THR A 88 -17.92 -24.18 -0.77
N THR A 89 -17.17 -25.21 -0.40
CA THR A 89 -17.59 -26.61 -0.55
C THR A 89 -18.87 -26.88 0.21
N GLU A 90 -18.98 -26.46 1.46
CA GLU A 90 -20.20 -26.65 2.26
C GLU A 90 -21.44 -26.01 1.63
N GLU A 91 -21.29 -24.83 1.03
CA GLU A 91 -22.40 -24.14 0.37
C GLU A 91 -22.80 -24.83 -0.93
N LEU A 92 -21.82 -25.30 -1.71
CA LEU A 92 -22.09 -25.97 -2.99
C LEU A 92 -22.68 -27.36 -2.81
N GLU A 93 -22.31 -28.09 -1.74
CA GLU A 93 -22.89 -29.40 -1.42
C GLU A 93 -24.40 -29.29 -1.14
N ARG A 94 -24.84 -28.22 -0.51
CA ARG A 94 -26.29 -27.94 -0.31
C ARG A 94 -27.04 -27.70 -1.62
N LEU A 95 -26.30 -27.40 -2.70
CA LEU A 95 -26.84 -27.21 -4.04
C LEU A 95 -26.67 -28.46 -4.93
N GLY A 96 -26.14 -29.56 -4.38
CA GLY A 96 -25.88 -30.79 -5.11
C GLY A 96 -24.58 -30.77 -5.95
N LEU A 97 -23.72 -29.78 -5.75
CA LEU A 97 -22.42 -29.65 -6.41
C LEU A 97 -21.30 -30.00 -5.45
N THR A 98 -20.25 -30.66 -5.92
CA THR A 98 -19.02 -30.92 -5.16
C THR A 98 -17.88 -30.17 -5.80
N LEU A 99 -17.21 -29.29 -5.02
CA LEU A 99 -16.01 -28.60 -5.45
C LEU A 99 -14.81 -29.55 -5.31
N THR A 100 -14.23 -29.96 -6.44
CA THR A 100 -13.11 -30.89 -6.45
C THR A 100 -11.77 -30.22 -6.40
N ASP A 101 -11.63 -29.09 -7.09
CA ASP A 101 -10.44 -28.22 -7.04
C ASP A 101 -10.85 -26.76 -6.98
N PHE A 102 -10.04 -25.98 -6.31
CA PHE A 102 -10.19 -24.51 -6.23
C PHE A 102 -8.84 -23.87 -5.98
N ARG A 103 -8.47 -22.92 -6.82
CA ARG A 103 -7.20 -22.23 -6.72
C ARG A 103 -7.32 -20.78 -7.14
N ILE A 104 -6.82 -19.88 -6.31
CA ILE A 104 -6.55 -18.50 -6.68
C ILE A 104 -5.12 -18.47 -7.22
N GLU A 105 -4.96 -17.99 -8.44
CA GLU A 105 -3.67 -17.96 -9.14
C GLU A 105 -2.98 -16.62 -8.98
N ALA A 106 -3.74 -15.54 -8.95
CA ALA A 106 -3.21 -14.21 -8.69
C ALA A 106 -4.29 -13.25 -8.24
N VAL A 107 -3.84 -12.12 -7.70
CA VAL A 107 -4.67 -10.97 -7.37
C VAL A 107 -4.24 -9.74 -8.17
N THR A 108 -5.16 -8.83 -8.36
CA THR A 108 -4.94 -7.56 -9.04
C THR A 108 -5.59 -6.44 -8.23
N PHE A 109 -5.08 -5.24 -8.39
CA PHE A 109 -5.67 -4.05 -7.81
C PHE A 109 -6.21 -3.16 -8.94
N ASP A 110 -7.27 -2.41 -8.67
CA ASP A 110 -7.77 -1.44 -9.64
C ASP A 110 -6.84 -0.23 -9.80
N ASP A 111 -7.03 0.54 -10.88
CA ASP A 111 -6.17 1.67 -11.22
C ASP A 111 -6.14 2.73 -10.10
N ASP A 112 -7.28 3.00 -9.47
CA ASP A 112 -7.38 3.94 -8.35
C ASP A 112 -6.55 3.49 -7.15
N THR A 113 -6.59 2.20 -6.85
CA THR A 113 -5.78 1.59 -5.78
C THR A 113 -4.29 1.67 -6.13
N MET A 114 -3.91 1.34 -7.38
CA MET A 114 -2.53 1.41 -7.83
C MET A 114 -1.98 2.83 -7.80
N GLU A 115 -2.76 3.83 -8.18
CA GLU A 115 -2.36 5.24 -8.09
C GLU A 115 -2.10 5.67 -6.65
N ARG A 116 -2.97 5.28 -5.71
CA ARG A 116 -2.79 5.59 -4.27
C ARG A 116 -1.56 4.90 -3.70
N ILE A 117 -1.34 3.63 -4.04
CA ILE A 117 -0.15 2.88 -3.63
C ILE A 117 1.12 3.55 -4.18
N GLY A 118 1.10 3.97 -5.46
CA GLY A 118 2.22 4.68 -6.09
C GLY A 118 2.57 5.97 -5.34
N LYS A 119 1.58 6.81 -5.02
CA LYS A 119 1.79 8.03 -4.23
C LYS A 119 2.41 7.77 -2.87
N ILE A 120 1.95 6.72 -2.17
CA ILE A 120 2.51 6.33 -0.88
C ILE A 120 3.95 5.86 -1.02
N ALA A 121 4.25 5.04 -2.05
CA ALA A 121 5.59 4.56 -2.32
C ALA A 121 6.57 5.73 -2.59
N GLU A 122 6.15 6.72 -3.38
CA GLU A 122 6.92 7.95 -3.63
C GLU A 122 7.18 8.71 -2.33
N MET A 123 6.15 9.00 -1.55
CA MET A 123 6.27 9.72 -0.27
C MET A 123 7.18 8.98 0.73
N THR A 124 7.05 7.64 0.78
CA THR A 124 7.86 6.81 1.68
C THR A 124 9.32 6.79 1.25
N THR A 125 9.58 6.72 -0.06
CA THR A 125 10.92 6.74 -0.63
C THR A 125 11.59 8.10 -0.40
N GLU A 126 10.87 9.20 -0.63
CA GLU A 126 11.37 10.56 -0.36
C GLU A 126 11.66 10.77 1.13
N ALA A 127 10.79 10.29 2.01
CA ALA A 127 10.98 10.39 3.46
C ALA A 127 12.22 9.61 3.92
N ARG A 128 12.42 8.37 3.42
CA ARG A 128 13.61 7.56 3.73
C ARG A 128 14.89 8.17 3.19
N ALA A 129 14.86 8.66 1.94
CA ALA A 129 16.01 9.34 1.35
C ALA A 129 16.38 10.61 2.12
N ALA A 130 15.39 11.35 2.65
CA ALA A 130 15.62 12.51 3.50
C ALA A 130 16.26 12.12 4.83
N GLU A 131 15.78 11.06 5.46
CA GLU A 131 16.29 10.53 6.72
C GLU A 131 17.75 10.06 6.59
N GLU A 132 18.09 9.35 5.52
CA GLU A 132 19.47 8.89 5.23
C GLU A 132 20.45 10.07 5.07
N VAL A 133 20.02 11.20 4.53
CA VAL A 133 20.85 12.40 4.33
C VAL A 133 20.80 13.34 5.55
N GLY A 134 20.07 12.97 6.61
CA GLY A 134 19.92 13.80 7.81
C GLY A 134 19.08 15.06 7.58
N LEU A 135 18.26 15.09 6.53
CA LEU A 135 17.34 16.18 6.25
C LEU A 135 16.00 15.89 6.90
N ASP A 136 15.47 16.88 7.62
CA ASP A 136 14.13 16.81 8.16
C ASP A 136 13.08 16.78 7.03
N TYR A 137 12.03 15.97 7.16
CA TYR A 137 10.96 15.82 6.19
C TYR A 137 10.33 17.16 5.79
N GLU A 138 10.20 18.10 6.72
CA GLU A 138 9.72 19.45 6.42
C GLU A 138 10.62 20.21 5.44
N ARG A 139 11.94 19.98 5.50
CA ARG A 139 12.91 20.60 4.58
C ARG A 139 12.80 20.04 3.17
N VAL A 140 12.59 18.72 3.05
CA VAL A 140 12.38 18.06 1.75
C VAL A 140 11.10 18.55 1.09
N GLN A 141 10.02 18.67 1.83
CA GLN A 141 8.75 19.21 1.35
C GLN A 141 8.89 20.67 0.89
N LYS A 142 9.62 21.50 1.61
CA LYS A 142 9.90 22.91 1.23
C LYS A 142 10.75 22.99 -0.04
N LEU A 143 11.76 22.12 -0.18
CA LEU A 143 12.60 22.05 -1.38
C LEU A 143 11.82 21.52 -2.59
N GLY A 144 10.94 20.53 -2.39
CA GLY A 144 10.03 20.02 -3.41
C GLY A 144 9.08 21.10 -3.92
N ALA A 145 8.42 21.81 -3.02
CA ALA A 145 7.52 22.93 -3.36
C ALA A 145 8.24 24.06 -4.12
N LEU A 146 9.49 24.37 -3.74
CA LEU A 146 10.31 25.35 -4.45
C LEU A 146 10.69 24.88 -5.86
N ARG A 147 11.00 23.58 -6.02
CA ARG A 147 11.32 22.98 -7.31
C ARG A 147 10.10 22.95 -8.25
N ASP A 148 8.94 22.65 -7.73
CA ASP A 148 7.69 22.61 -8.50
C ASP A 148 7.21 24.01 -8.86
N ALA A 149 7.38 24.99 -7.98
CA ALA A 149 7.17 26.40 -8.28
C ALA A 149 8.13 26.92 -9.38
N ALA A 150 9.37 26.44 -9.40
CA ALA A 150 10.35 26.78 -10.43
C ALA A 150 10.07 26.15 -11.81
N LYS A 151 9.36 24.99 -11.83
CA LYS A 151 8.97 24.29 -13.08
C LYS A 151 7.74 24.88 -13.76
N ASN A 152 6.90 25.61 -13.03
CA ASN A 152 5.72 26.25 -13.61
C ASN A 152 6.13 27.51 -14.39
N GLU A 153 6.06 27.45 -15.71
CA GLU A 153 6.40 28.54 -16.63
C GLU A 153 5.64 29.85 -16.42
N GLY A 154 4.53 29.82 -15.64
CA GLY A 154 3.79 31.00 -15.18
C GLY A 154 4.36 31.67 -13.93
N GLY A 155 5.29 31.02 -13.22
CA GLY A 155 5.84 31.52 -11.96
C GLY A 155 6.90 32.62 -12.11
N LEU A 156 7.52 32.74 -13.29
CA LEU A 156 8.58 33.71 -13.51
C LEU A 156 8.07 35.16 -13.59
N ALA A 157 6.84 35.40 -14.02
CA ALA A 157 6.24 36.74 -14.04
C ALA A 157 5.79 37.22 -12.66
N GLY A 158 5.50 36.29 -11.71
CA GLY A 158 5.23 36.60 -10.29
C GLY A 158 6.47 36.65 -9.39
N ALA A 159 7.59 36.10 -9.85
CA ALA A 159 8.82 35.94 -9.07
C ALA A 159 9.56 37.25 -8.76
N GLY A 160 9.25 38.33 -9.49
CA GLY A 160 9.83 39.63 -9.23
C GLY A 160 9.48 40.22 -7.86
N LEU A 161 8.35 39.85 -7.28
CA LEU A 161 7.91 40.26 -5.95
C LEU A 161 8.25 39.25 -4.84
N GLN A 162 8.55 38.00 -5.19
CA GLN A 162 8.85 36.92 -4.21
C GLN A 162 10.35 36.66 -4.02
N LEU A 163 11.23 37.18 -4.85
CA LEU A 163 12.68 37.06 -4.67
C LEU A 163 13.17 37.62 -3.33
N GLY A 164 12.49 38.63 -2.78
CA GLY A 164 12.74 39.15 -1.43
C GLY A 164 12.40 38.13 -0.33
N ALA A 165 11.27 37.45 -0.44
CA ALA A 165 10.82 36.44 0.53
C ALA A 165 11.61 35.14 0.43
N GLY A 166 11.97 34.71 -0.78
CA GLY A 166 12.76 33.47 -1.01
C GLY A 166 14.21 33.62 -0.51
N VAL A 167 14.84 34.78 -0.70
CA VAL A 167 16.18 35.08 -0.17
C VAL A 167 16.16 35.21 1.35
N GLN A 168 15.08 35.75 1.93
CA GLN A 168 14.91 35.79 3.38
C GLN A 168 14.76 34.39 3.97
N LEU A 169 13.93 33.56 3.35
CA LEU A 169 13.73 32.16 3.76
C LEU A 169 15.02 31.34 3.64
N ALA A 170 15.79 31.51 2.56
CA ALA A 170 17.09 30.87 2.38
C ALA A 170 18.09 31.35 3.47
N LYS A 171 18.13 32.63 3.77
CA LYS A 171 18.99 33.20 4.85
C LYS A 171 18.59 32.66 6.23
N ASP A 172 17.30 32.45 6.50
CA ASP A 172 16.85 31.92 7.78
C ASP A 172 17.19 30.43 7.92
N ILE A 173 17.14 29.67 6.82
CA ILE A 173 17.56 28.27 6.77
C ILE A 173 19.07 28.14 7.02
N PHE A 174 19.91 28.99 6.40
CA PHE A 174 21.37 28.96 6.59
C PHE A 174 21.83 29.59 7.93
N LYS A 175 21.05 30.50 8.52
CA LYS A 175 21.33 31.03 9.83
C LYS A 175 21.11 30.05 10.97
N GLN A 176 20.18 29.12 10.80
CA GLN A 176 19.90 28.09 11.80
C GLN A 176 20.97 26.99 11.83
N GLU A 177 21.68 26.74 10.73
CA GLU A 177 22.85 25.86 10.70
C GLU A 177 24.07 26.41 11.41
N GLY A 178 24.27 27.73 11.40
CA GLY A 178 25.38 28.39 12.10
C GLY A 178 25.21 28.44 13.62
N ALA A 179 23.99 28.22 14.13
CA ALA A 179 23.71 28.31 15.57
C ALA A 179 23.87 26.99 16.32
N THR A 180 23.84 25.84 15.61
CA THR A 180 23.99 24.52 16.23
C THR A 180 25.43 24.02 16.32
N THR A 181 26.36 24.57 15.53
CA THR A 181 27.78 24.19 15.57
C THR A 181 28.65 25.01 16.54
N ALA A 182 28.09 26.04 17.20
CA ALA A 182 28.84 26.90 18.12
C ALA A 182 28.69 26.54 19.61
N LYS A 183 28.00 25.47 19.98
CA LYS A 183 27.69 25.13 21.37
C LYS A 183 28.51 24.00 21.99
N ASP A 184 29.34 23.29 21.23
CA ASP A 184 30.18 22.21 21.73
C ASP A 184 31.66 22.32 21.34
N ALA A 185 32.25 23.50 21.56
CA ALA A 185 33.71 23.59 21.59
C ALA A 185 34.17 23.75 23.07
N PRO A 186 34.96 22.82 23.63
CA PRO A 186 35.49 22.98 24.98
C PRO A 186 36.48 24.15 25.01
N ALA A 187 36.33 25.02 25.99
CA ALA A 187 37.20 26.13 26.24
C ALA A 187 38.64 25.63 26.48
N ALA A 188 39.58 26.07 25.63
CA ALA A 188 40.99 25.84 25.82
C ALA A 188 41.46 26.61 27.06
N GLN A 189 41.93 25.92 28.09
CA GLN A 189 42.60 26.52 29.24
C GLN A 189 43.99 27.02 28.84
N PRO A 190 44.44 28.20 29.34
CA PRO A 190 45.79 28.67 29.09
C PRO A 190 46.80 27.84 29.88
N ASN A 191 47.75 27.25 29.18
CA ASN A 191 48.82 26.44 29.70
C ASN A 191 49.91 27.37 30.30
N ASN A 192 49.92 27.49 31.62
CA ASN A 192 51.04 28.09 32.37
C ASN A 192 52.13 27.03 32.63
N GLY A 193 53.04 26.88 31.70
CA GLY A 193 54.27 26.11 31.92
C GLY A 193 55.25 26.84 32.78
N PRO A 194 55.97 26.15 33.69
CA PRO A 194 56.89 26.78 34.60
C PRO A 194 58.24 27.12 33.92
N THR A 195 58.65 28.37 34.10
CA THR A 195 60.00 28.81 33.76
C THR A 195 61.03 28.16 34.65
N ASN A 196 61.85 27.29 34.06
CA ASN A 196 63.01 26.69 34.70
C ASN A 196 64.20 27.64 34.49
N ARG A 197 64.71 28.28 35.57
CA ARG A 197 66.02 29.02 35.62
C ARG A 197 67.05 28.02 36.11
N LEU A 198 68.02 27.84 35.27
CA LEU A 198 69.29 27.19 35.61
C LEU A 198 70.19 28.03 36.46
N ARG A 199 70.78 27.32 37.35
CA ARG A 199 72.23 27.44 37.65
C ARG A 199 72.86 26.11 37.41
#